data_9e5c637061241843de0d937f12256afe
#
_entry.id   9e5c637061241843de0d937f12256afe
#
_cell.length_a   1.000
_cell.length_b   1.000
_cell.length_c   1.000
_cell.angle_alpha   90.00
_cell.angle_beta   90.00
_cell.angle_gamma   90.00
#
_symmetry.space_group_name_H-M   'P 1'
#
loop_
_entity.id
_entity.type
_entity.pdbx_description
1 polymer ?
#
loop_
_entity_poly.entity_id
_entity_poly.type
_entity_poly.pdbx_seq_one_letter_code
_entity_poly.pdbx_strand_id
1 'polypeptide(L)'
;ANVNIIKYGYPIGHAKEDLKQGQWVNENNLKTNLSGTLTYEYCPVNEKLDIKKDNRTFQGYVRKNGEVGVRNEIWVVPTVGCVNGIAERLANMIEKETNLEGIDAVHAWHHNFGCSQLSEDHENTRKVLRDIVLHPNAGAVLVLGLGCENNQPDQFEKLLGDYDKERIKFMVVQNVKGDEIEEGMKILRSLYKVVKEDKRTDCPLNELRIGLKCGGSDGFSGITANPLVGELSDYIVAQGGTSILTEVPEMFGAETILMNRCENENLFEQTVKLVNDFKEYFLSHGEPVGENPS
;
A
#
# COMPACT_ATOMS: atom_id res chain seq x y z
N ALA A 1 0.44 38.55 -15.89
CA ALA A 1 -0.18 37.92 -14.69
C ALA A 1 -1.35 37.00 -15.11
N ASN A 2 -1.69 36.01 -14.32
CA ASN A 2 -2.78 35.04 -14.53
C ASN A 2 -2.66 34.15 -15.80
N VAL A 3 -1.47 34.03 -16.37
CA VAL A 3 -1.19 33.07 -17.46
C VAL A 3 -0.66 31.79 -16.86
N ASN A 4 -1.17 30.63 -17.34
CA ASN A 4 -0.68 29.32 -16.90
C ASN A 4 0.82 29.18 -17.24
N ILE A 5 1.56 28.71 -16.26
CA ILE A 5 2.94 28.28 -16.41
C ILE A 5 2.94 26.77 -16.71
N ILE A 6 3.56 26.41 -17.82
CA ILE A 6 3.61 25.04 -18.33
C ILE A 6 4.96 24.41 -17.98
N LYS A 7 4.94 23.23 -17.39
CA LYS A 7 6.10 22.38 -17.13
C LYS A 7 5.78 20.94 -17.57
N TYR A 8 6.66 20.35 -18.34
CA TYR A 8 6.48 19.00 -18.90
C TYR A 8 5.17 18.82 -19.69
N GLY A 9 4.69 19.88 -20.35
CA GLY A 9 3.45 19.86 -21.14
C GLY A 9 2.17 20.16 -20.35
N TYR A 10 2.25 20.31 -19.03
CA TYR A 10 1.09 20.52 -18.15
C TYR A 10 1.17 21.84 -17.38
N PRO A 11 0.01 22.46 -17.07
CA PRO A 11 -0.03 23.66 -16.24
C PRO A 11 0.28 23.30 -14.79
N ILE A 12 1.32 23.91 -14.22
CA ILE A 12 1.71 23.75 -12.82
C ILE A 12 1.16 24.84 -11.90
N GLY A 13 0.54 25.85 -12.46
CA GLY A 13 0.01 27.01 -11.76
C GLY A 13 -0.10 28.20 -12.72
N HIS A 14 -0.37 29.38 -12.17
CA HIS A 14 -0.41 30.62 -12.94
C HIS A 14 0.50 31.68 -12.35
N ALA A 15 0.99 32.59 -13.23
CA ALA A 15 1.86 33.68 -12.83
C ALA A 15 1.10 34.72 -11.96
N LYS A 16 1.66 35.08 -10.81
CA LYS A 16 1.13 36.14 -9.95
C LYS A 16 1.42 37.53 -10.52
N GLU A 17 2.47 37.67 -11.31
CA GLU A 17 2.99 38.90 -11.90
C GLU A 17 3.45 38.67 -13.34
N ASP A 18 3.85 39.75 -14.03
CA ASP A 18 4.45 39.65 -15.35
C ASP A 18 5.88 39.14 -15.24
N LEU A 19 6.15 37.98 -15.86
CA LEU A 19 7.44 37.29 -15.83
C LEU A 19 8.27 37.67 -17.09
N LYS A 20 9.55 37.90 -16.89
CA LYS A 20 10.49 38.09 -18.00
C LYS A 20 11.07 36.78 -18.46
N GLN A 21 11.45 36.72 -19.74
CA GLN A 21 12.16 35.55 -20.28
C GLN A 21 13.47 35.34 -19.49
N GLY A 22 13.66 34.07 -19.03
CA GLY A 22 14.81 33.68 -18.20
C GLY A 22 14.65 33.97 -16.71
N GLN A 23 13.53 34.54 -16.27
CA GLN A 23 13.24 34.74 -14.85
C GLN A 23 12.94 33.37 -14.20
N TRP A 24 13.51 33.14 -13.01
CA TRP A 24 13.24 31.97 -12.23
C TRP A 24 11.79 31.96 -11.69
N VAL A 25 11.06 30.89 -11.96
CA VAL A 25 9.69 30.68 -11.48
C VAL A 25 9.75 29.90 -10.18
N ASN A 26 9.14 30.42 -9.11
CA ASN A 26 9.11 29.84 -7.78
C ASN A 26 7.83 30.27 -7.05
N GLU A 27 7.66 29.85 -5.78
CA GLU A 27 6.49 30.14 -4.94
C GLU A 27 6.17 31.66 -4.79
N ASN A 28 7.12 32.56 -4.97
CA ASN A 28 6.88 33.99 -4.84
C ASN A 28 6.11 34.56 -6.04
N ASN A 29 6.33 34.02 -7.24
CA ASN A 29 5.75 34.52 -8.49
C ASN A 29 4.83 33.50 -9.21
N LEU A 30 4.68 32.29 -8.69
CA LEU A 30 3.73 31.29 -9.13
C LEU A 30 2.67 31.09 -8.06
N LYS A 31 1.41 30.90 -8.47
CA LYS A 31 0.33 30.43 -7.62
C LYS A 31 -0.22 29.12 -8.19
N THR A 32 -0.43 28.12 -7.34
CA THR A 32 -1.03 26.85 -7.74
C THR A 32 -2.42 27.04 -8.35
N ASN A 33 -2.77 26.18 -9.29
CA ASN A 33 -4.15 26.06 -9.81
C ASN A 33 -5.00 25.10 -8.99
N LEU A 34 -4.40 24.42 -8.01
CA LEU A 34 -5.14 23.51 -7.16
C LEU A 34 -6.16 24.29 -6.32
N SER A 35 -7.37 23.77 -6.28
CA SER A 35 -8.50 24.35 -5.55
C SER A 35 -9.21 23.26 -4.79
N GLY A 36 -10.25 23.61 -4.03
CA GLY A 36 -11.08 22.65 -3.32
C GLY A 36 -11.78 21.64 -4.23
N THR A 37 -12.92 21.16 -3.78
CA THR A 37 -13.74 20.22 -4.56
C THR A 37 -14.15 20.81 -5.92
N LEU A 38 -14.11 19.98 -6.96
CA LEU A 38 -14.43 20.36 -8.33
C LEU A 38 -15.52 19.47 -8.91
N THR A 39 -16.18 19.98 -9.95
CA THR A 39 -17.06 19.18 -10.81
C THR A 39 -16.27 18.75 -12.03
N TYR A 40 -16.38 17.47 -12.38
CA TYR A 40 -15.69 16.86 -13.51
C TYR A 40 -16.68 16.30 -14.51
N GLU A 41 -16.29 16.24 -15.77
CA GLU A 41 -17.04 15.64 -16.86
C GLU A 41 -16.31 14.40 -17.34
N TYR A 42 -17.06 13.32 -17.58
CA TYR A 42 -16.50 12.06 -18.08
C TYR A 42 -16.24 12.15 -19.59
N CYS A 43 -14.98 12.30 -19.93
CA CYS A 43 -14.50 12.32 -21.31
C CYS A 43 -13.56 11.12 -21.53
N PRO A 44 -14.09 9.91 -21.74
CA PRO A 44 -13.29 8.68 -21.75
C PRO A 44 -12.22 8.68 -22.83
N VAL A 45 -11.00 8.37 -22.43
CA VAL A 45 -9.83 8.21 -23.30
C VAL A 45 -9.53 6.72 -23.42
N ASN A 46 -9.87 6.15 -24.59
CA ASN A 46 -9.66 4.73 -24.88
C ASN A 46 -8.34 4.50 -25.65
N GLU A 47 -7.24 5.00 -25.12
CA GLU A 47 -5.92 4.68 -25.68
C GLU A 47 -5.56 3.24 -25.37
N LYS A 48 -5.33 2.45 -26.41
CA LYS A 48 -4.79 1.10 -26.24
C LYS A 48 -3.27 1.20 -26.16
N LEU A 49 -2.72 0.59 -25.14
CA LEU A 49 -1.28 0.42 -25.04
C LEU A 49 -0.80 -0.47 -26.20
N ASP A 50 0.10 0.05 -27.04
CA ASP A 50 0.73 -0.73 -28.12
C ASP A 50 1.92 -1.54 -27.57
N ILE A 51 1.66 -2.29 -26.49
CA ILE A 51 2.64 -3.16 -25.84
C ILE A 51 2.20 -4.60 -26.09
N LYS A 52 3.03 -5.36 -26.78
CA LYS A 52 2.75 -6.77 -27.04
C LYS A 52 2.84 -7.58 -25.75
N LYS A 53 1.87 -8.50 -25.59
CA LYS A 53 1.99 -9.54 -24.57
C LYS A 53 3.19 -10.41 -24.87
N ASP A 54 3.94 -10.74 -23.85
CA ASP A 54 5.05 -11.68 -23.92
C ASP A 54 4.84 -12.83 -22.93
N ASN A 55 5.71 -13.84 -22.99
CA ASN A 55 5.62 -15.01 -22.13
C ASN A 55 6.65 -14.95 -20.99
N ARG A 56 7.11 -13.76 -20.61
CA ARG A 56 8.03 -13.63 -19.49
C ARG A 56 7.35 -14.05 -18.19
N THR A 57 8.15 -14.67 -17.34
CA THR A 57 7.75 -15.10 -15.99
C THR A 57 8.63 -14.42 -14.96
N PHE A 58 8.17 -14.44 -13.73
CA PHE A 58 8.98 -14.10 -12.57
C PHE A 58 9.01 -15.28 -11.60
N GLN A 59 10.01 -15.32 -10.73
CA GLN A 59 10.15 -16.34 -9.71
C GLN A 59 9.33 -15.97 -8.48
N GLY A 60 8.17 -16.62 -8.30
CA GLY A 60 7.23 -16.35 -7.23
C GLY A 60 6.92 -17.59 -6.38
N TYR A 61 6.26 -17.37 -5.25
CA TYR A 61 5.78 -18.41 -4.34
C TYR A 61 4.27 -18.54 -4.50
N VAL A 62 3.80 -19.63 -5.09
CA VAL A 62 2.38 -19.92 -5.24
C VAL A 62 1.82 -20.41 -3.89
N ARG A 63 0.83 -19.69 -3.36
CA ARG A 63 0.16 -20.04 -2.10
C ARG A 63 -0.99 -21.02 -2.34
N LYS A 64 -1.45 -21.66 -1.28
CA LYS A 64 -2.52 -22.67 -1.35
C LYS A 64 -3.84 -22.14 -1.92
N ASN A 65 -4.12 -20.85 -1.74
CA ASN A 65 -5.29 -20.17 -2.32
C ASN A 65 -5.09 -19.72 -3.77
N GLY A 66 -3.92 -20.00 -4.39
CA GLY A 66 -3.57 -19.64 -5.75
C GLY A 66 -2.92 -18.26 -5.90
N GLU A 67 -2.88 -17.43 -4.87
CA GLU A 67 -2.16 -16.15 -4.92
C GLU A 67 -0.64 -16.35 -4.97
N VAL A 68 0.06 -15.36 -5.53
CA VAL A 68 1.51 -15.44 -5.74
C VAL A 68 2.24 -14.34 -4.97
N GLY A 69 3.14 -14.77 -4.07
CA GLY A 69 4.06 -13.88 -3.39
C GLY A 69 5.38 -13.75 -4.14
N VAL A 70 5.97 -12.57 -4.15
CA VAL A 70 7.35 -12.34 -4.66
C VAL A 70 8.38 -12.55 -3.57
N ARG A 71 7.94 -12.66 -2.31
CA ARG A 71 8.76 -12.91 -1.13
C ARG A 71 8.19 -14.05 -0.30
N ASN A 72 9.02 -14.62 0.57
CA ASN A 72 8.67 -15.69 1.49
C ASN A 72 9.10 -15.30 2.90
N GLU A 73 8.23 -14.60 3.62
CA GLU A 73 8.57 -13.97 4.89
C GLU A 73 7.78 -14.57 6.04
N ILE A 74 8.29 -14.44 7.26
CA ILE A 74 7.55 -14.71 8.50
C ILE A 74 7.15 -13.37 9.10
N TRP A 75 5.84 -13.20 9.34
CA TRP A 75 5.32 -11.97 9.91
C TRP A 75 4.73 -12.20 11.30
N VAL A 76 5.02 -11.28 12.23
CA VAL A 76 4.35 -11.18 13.52
C VAL A 76 3.42 -9.97 13.46
N VAL A 77 2.12 -10.23 13.51
CA VAL A 77 1.08 -9.21 13.31
C VAL A 77 0.32 -9.01 14.63
N PRO A 78 0.57 -7.90 15.36
CA PRO A 78 -0.21 -7.55 16.52
C PRO A 78 -1.68 -7.25 16.17
N THR A 79 -2.63 -7.68 17.01
CA THR A 79 -4.02 -7.21 16.94
C THR A 79 -4.21 -5.88 17.66
N VAL A 80 -3.24 -5.51 18.50
CA VAL A 80 -3.24 -4.28 19.31
C VAL A 80 -1.83 -3.77 19.53
N GLY A 81 -1.63 -2.46 19.53
CA GLY A 81 -0.32 -1.83 19.73
C GLY A 81 0.38 -2.17 21.03
N CYS A 82 -0.36 -2.57 22.07
CA CYS A 82 0.21 -2.93 23.38
C CYS A 82 1.22 -4.09 23.33
N VAL A 83 1.14 -4.97 22.34
CA VAL A 83 2.05 -6.11 22.19
C VAL A 83 3.14 -5.91 21.14
N ASN A 84 3.29 -4.69 20.60
CA ASN A 84 4.34 -4.37 19.63
C ASN A 84 5.74 -4.78 20.10
N GLY A 85 6.09 -4.49 21.36
CA GLY A 85 7.40 -4.85 21.91
C GLY A 85 7.65 -6.36 22.00
N ILE A 86 6.61 -7.14 22.28
CA ILE A 86 6.67 -8.62 22.27
C ILE A 86 6.83 -9.10 20.83
N ALA A 87 6.05 -8.55 19.89
CA ALA A 87 6.11 -8.90 18.47
C ALA A 87 7.50 -8.65 17.89
N GLU A 88 8.09 -7.48 18.16
CA GLU A 88 9.44 -7.11 17.72
C GLU A 88 10.50 -8.03 18.32
N ARG A 89 10.42 -8.30 19.61
CA ARG A 89 11.36 -9.20 20.29
C ARG A 89 11.32 -10.60 19.68
N LEU A 90 10.12 -11.15 19.45
CA LEU A 90 9.92 -12.45 18.83
C LEU A 90 10.47 -12.48 17.41
N ALA A 91 10.19 -11.47 16.58
CA ALA A 91 10.71 -11.36 15.22
C ALA A 91 12.25 -11.34 15.20
N ASN A 92 12.86 -10.49 16.03
CA ASN A 92 14.33 -10.40 16.13
C ASN A 92 14.98 -11.70 16.63
N MET A 93 14.31 -12.43 17.52
CA MET A 93 14.85 -13.71 18.04
C MET A 93 14.80 -14.82 16.99
N ILE A 94 13.68 -14.98 16.28
CA ILE A 94 13.57 -16.03 15.25
C ILE A 94 14.45 -15.72 14.06
N GLU A 95 14.59 -14.45 13.66
CA GLU A 95 15.51 -14.04 12.61
C GLU A 95 16.97 -14.44 12.93
N LYS A 96 17.44 -14.12 14.13
CA LYS A 96 18.78 -14.50 14.58
C LYS A 96 18.98 -16.01 14.68
N GLU A 97 17.95 -16.74 15.16
CA GLU A 97 18.01 -18.19 15.31
C GLU A 97 18.09 -18.92 13.96
N THR A 98 17.33 -18.45 12.98
CA THR A 98 17.22 -19.08 11.66
C THR A 98 18.27 -18.59 10.67
N ASN A 99 18.90 -17.44 10.92
CA ASN A 99 19.81 -16.76 9.99
C ASN A 99 19.19 -16.59 8.59
N LEU A 100 17.85 -16.45 8.50
CA LEU A 100 17.05 -16.31 7.28
C LEU A 100 17.21 -17.47 6.28
N GLU A 101 17.65 -18.67 6.71
CA GLU A 101 17.78 -19.81 5.82
C GLU A 101 16.41 -20.24 5.28
N GLY A 102 16.23 -20.16 3.94
CA GLY A 102 15.00 -20.54 3.25
C GLY A 102 13.87 -19.53 3.31
N ILE A 103 14.08 -18.36 3.92
CA ILE A 103 13.12 -17.23 3.97
C ILE A 103 13.81 -15.92 3.61
N ASP A 104 13.03 -14.92 3.15
CA ASP A 104 13.58 -13.63 2.71
C ASP A 104 13.72 -12.62 3.86
N ALA A 105 12.85 -12.66 4.87
CA ALA A 105 12.86 -11.76 6.03
C ALA A 105 11.94 -12.23 7.16
N VAL A 106 12.07 -11.59 8.32
CA VAL A 106 11.09 -11.64 9.42
C VAL A 106 10.69 -10.22 9.77
N HIS A 107 9.39 -9.94 9.89
CA HIS A 107 8.88 -8.61 10.23
C HIS A 107 7.85 -8.64 11.36
N ALA A 108 7.92 -7.65 12.25
CA ALA A 108 6.84 -7.30 13.16
C ALA A 108 6.12 -6.06 12.61
N TRP A 109 4.80 -6.17 12.40
CA TRP A 109 3.97 -5.08 11.87
C TRP A 109 3.45 -4.19 12.98
N HIS A 110 4.25 -3.21 13.38
CA HIS A 110 3.90 -2.28 14.46
C HIS A 110 2.78 -1.33 14.07
N HIS A 111 1.83 -1.11 14.99
CA HIS A 111 0.80 -0.09 14.87
C HIS A 111 0.31 0.35 16.26
N ASN A 112 -0.43 1.49 16.31
CA ASN A 112 -0.92 2.07 17.57
C ASN A 112 -2.42 1.83 17.79
N PHE A 113 -3.03 0.93 17.04
CA PHE A 113 -4.47 0.71 17.00
C PHE A 113 -4.88 -0.57 17.76
N GLY A 114 -6.17 -0.91 17.68
CA GLY A 114 -6.74 -2.16 18.21
C GLY A 114 -7.36 -2.04 19.60
N CYS A 115 -7.13 -0.92 20.30
CA CYS A 115 -7.75 -0.63 21.59
C CYS A 115 -8.43 0.75 21.55
N SER A 116 -9.60 0.86 22.18
CA SER A 116 -10.40 2.11 22.29
C SER A 116 -10.81 2.72 20.93
N GLN A 117 -10.83 1.93 19.88
CA GLN A 117 -11.38 2.33 18.59
C GLN A 117 -12.87 2.08 18.51
N LEU A 118 -13.59 2.97 17.83
CA LEU A 118 -15.05 2.90 17.68
C LEU A 118 -15.43 2.77 16.21
N SER A 119 -16.58 2.12 15.97
CA SER A 119 -17.26 2.08 14.66
C SER A 119 -16.30 1.81 13.49
N GLU A 120 -16.27 2.73 12.53
CA GLU A 120 -15.52 2.59 11.27
C GLU A 120 -14.01 2.49 11.46
N ASP A 121 -13.43 3.21 12.42
CA ASP A 121 -11.98 3.15 12.70
C ASP A 121 -11.58 1.74 13.12
N HIS A 122 -12.38 1.10 13.97
CA HIS A 122 -12.14 -0.28 14.38
C HIS A 122 -12.28 -1.25 13.21
N GLU A 123 -13.34 -1.12 12.41
CA GLU A 123 -13.56 -1.99 11.25
C GLU A 123 -12.47 -1.81 10.17
N ASN A 124 -12.01 -0.58 9.93
CA ASN A 124 -10.94 -0.31 8.99
C ASN A 124 -9.61 -0.91 9.47
N THR A 125 -9.28 -0.74 10.76
CA THR A 125 -8.09 -1.38 11.36
C THR A 125 -8.13 -2.89 11.17
N ARG A 126 -9.26 -3.54 11.47
CA ARG A 126 -9.43 -4.99 11.31
C ARG A 126 -9.26 -5.44 9.86
N LYS A 127 -9.82 -4.70 8.89
CA LYS A 127 -9.68 -5.00 7.46
C LYS A 127 -8.23 -4.91 7.01
N VAL A 128 -7.53 -3.83 7.38
CA VAL A 128 -6.10 -3.65 7.03
C VAL A 128 -5.26 -4.77 7.63
N LEU A 129 -5.43 -5.10 8.90
CA LEU A 129 -4.70 -6.18 9.56
C LEU A 129 -5.01 -7.54 8.94
N ARG A 130 -6.28 -7.81 8.58
CA ARG A 130 -6.66 -9.02 7.83
C ARG A 130 -5.89 -9.13 6.52
N ASP A 131 -5.85 -8.05 5.76
CA ASP A 131 -5.20 -8.03 4.44
C ASP A 131 -3.67 -8.19 4.56
N ILE A 132 -3.07 -7.68 5.65
CA ILE A 132 -1.67 -7.95 5.99
C ILE A 132 -1.48 -9.45 6.31
N VAL A 133 -2.32 -10.03 7.17
CA VAL A 133 -2.21 -11.46 7.55
C VAL A 133 -2.37 -12.39 6.36
N LEU A 134 -3.24 -12.05 5.42
CA LEU A 134 -3.51 -12.85 4.21
C LEU A 134 -2.60 -12.50 3.02
N HIS A 135 -1.67 -11.55 3.18
CA HIS A 135 -0.84 -11.10 2.08
C HIS A 135 0.09 -12.20 1.55
N PRO A 136 0.17 -12.44 0.23
CA PRO A 136 0.90 -13.57 -0.33
C PRO A 136 2.42 -13.56 -0.10
N ASN A 137 3.02 -12.41 0.21
CA ASN A 137 4.44 -12.34 0.62
C ASN A 137 4.69 -12.94 2.01
N ALA A 138 3.67 -13.03 2.86
CA ALA A 138 3.76 -13.75 4.12
C ALA A 138 3.72 -15.26 3.86
N GLY A 139 4.86 -15.92 3.97
CA GLY A 139 4.94 -17.39 3.95
C GLY A 139 4.31 -17.99 5.19
N ALA A 140 4.46 -17.32 6.33
CA ALA A 140 3.78 -17.67 7.59
C ALA A 140 3.55 -16.44 8.47
N VAL A 141 2.51 -16.49 9.30
CA VAL A 141 2.10 -15.40 10.18
C VAL A 141 1.82 -15.90 11.60
N LEU A 142 2.37 -15.19 12.58
CA LEU A 142 1.92 -15.25 13.97
C LEU A 142 1.06 -14.02 14.25
N VAL A 143 -0.24 -14.20 14.44
CA VAL A 143 -1.15 -13.16 14.91
C VAL A 143 -1.06 -13.11 16.44
N LEU A 144 -0.68 -11.94 16.98
CA LEU A 144 -0.38 -11.75 18.40
C LEU A 144 -1.39 -10.81 19.04
N GLY A 145 -2.23 -11.34 19.94
CA GLY A 145 -3.17 -10.57 20.75
C GLY A 145 -2.71 -10.41 22.19
N LEU A 146 -3.21 -9.40 22.88
CA LEU A 146 -3.02 -9.21 24.31
C LEU A 146 -4.06 -10.01 25.11
N GLY A 147 -5.36 -9.83 24.79
CA GLY A 147 -6.50 -10.49 25.44
C GLY A 147 -7.59 -9.56 25.97
N CYS A 148 -7.31 -8.24 26.08
CA CYS A 148 -8.29 -7.25 26.56
C CYS A 148 -8.60 -6.16 25.54
N GLU A 149 -8.08 -6.25 24.32
CA GLU A 149 -8.30 -5.30 23.23
C GLU A 149 -9.70 -5.37 22.64
N ASN A 150 -10.14 -4.29 21.95
CA ASN A 150 -11.38 -4.29 21.17
C ASN A 150 -11.29 -5.26 19.99
N ASN A 151 -10.12 -5.32 19.36
CA ASN A 151 -9.84 -6.24 18.25
C ASN A 151 -9.56 -7.66 18.77
N GLN A 152 -10.53 -8.28 19.44
CA GLN A 152 -10.39 -9.60 20.05
C GLN A 152 -9.90 -10.65 19.04
N PRO A 153 -8.86 -11.45 19.38
CA PRO A 153 -8.25 -12.41 18.45
C PRO A 153 -9.21 -13.44 17.88
N ASP A 154 -10.19 -13.91 18.66
CA ASP A 154 -11.19 -14.89 18.21
C ASP A 154 -12.21 -14.29 17.21
N GLN A 155 -12.52 -13.01 17.35
CA GLN A 155 -13.35 -12.28 16.38
C GLN A 155 -12.56 -11.94 15.12
N PHE A 156 -11.29 -11.60 15.30
CA PHE A 156 -10.38 -11.35 14.20
C PHE A 156 -10.12 -12.61 13.37
N GLU A 157 -9.96 -13.78 14.03
CA GLU A 157 -9.83 -15.07 13.33
C GLU A 157 -11.02 -15.35 12.41
N LYS A 158 -12.24 -15.07 12.87
CA LYS A 158 -13.45 -15.24 12.05
C LYS A 158 -13.47 -14.32 10.81
N LEU A 159 -12.83 -13.14 10.90
CA LEU A 159 -12.73 -12.21 9.78
C LEU A 159 -11.79 -12.70 8.68
N LEU A 160 -10.83 -13.57 9.00
CA LEU A 160 -9.94 -14.17 8.00
C LEU A 160 -10.69 -15.10 7.04
N GLY A 161 -11.82 -15.69 7.46
CA GLY A 161 -12.55 -16.66 6.66
C GLY A 161 -11.79 -17.99 6.54
N ASP A 162 -11.73 -18.54 5.33
CA ASP A 162 -10.92 -19.74 5.06
C ASP A 162 -9.45 -19.34 4.87
N TYR A 163 -8.58 -19.87 5.72
CA TYR A 163 -7.15 -19.57 5.70
C TYR A 163 -6.31 -20.82 6.01
N ASP A 164 -5.03 -20.79 5.67
CA ASP A 164 -4.12 -21.90 5.93
C ASP A 164 -3.68 -21.95 7.40
N LYS A 165 -4.30 -22.86 8.17
CA LYS A 165 -4.03 -23.05 9.60
C LYS A 165 -2.64 -23.61 9.91
N GLU A 166 -1.91 -24.11 8.93
CA GLU A 166 -0.52 -24.53 9.13
C GLU A 166 0.43 -23.33 9.09
N ARG A 167 0.05 -22.26 8.37
CA ARG A 167 0.87 -21.06 8.13
C ARG A 167 0.45 -19.83 8.94
N ILE A 168 -0.80 -19.79 9.40
CA ILE A 168 -1.30 -18.69 10.25
C ILE A 168 -1.65 -19.26 11.60
N LYS A 169 -0.98 -18.77 12.64
CA LYS A 169 -1.18 -19.17 14.03
C LYS A 169 -1.55 -17.97 14.89
N PHE A 170 -2.26 -18.21 15.96
CA PHE A 170 -2.68 -17.20 16.92
C PHE A 170 -2.05 -17.45 18.28
N MET A 171 -1.67 -16.37 18.97
CA MET A 171 -1.28 -16.39 20.36
C MET A 171 -1.91 -15.20 21.09
N VAL A 172 -2.50 -15.47 22.25
CA VAL A 172 -3.04 -14.43 23.15
C VAL A 172 -2.17 -14.42 24.41
N VAL A 173 -1.46 -13.31 24.64
CA VAL A 173 -0.45 -13.18 25.69
C VAL A 173 -1.02 -13.50 27.07
N GLN A 174 -2.19 -12.96 27.41
CA GLN A 174 -2.82 -13.18 28.72
C GLN A 174 -3.29 -14.62 28.95
N ASN A 175 -3.39 -15.43 27.90
CA ASN A 175 -3.78 -16.84 28.00
C ASN A 175 -2.58 -17.78 28.18
N VAL A 176 -1.36 -17.28 28.00
CA VAL A 176 -0.13 -18.06 28.13
C VAL A 176 0.14 -18.38 29.60
N LYS A 177 0.33 -19.69 29.90
CA LYS A 177 0.75 -20.13 31.23
C LYS A 177 2.28 -20.27 31.23
N GLY A 178 2.97 -19.21 31.65
CA GLY A 178 4.42 -19.17 31.69
C GLY A 178 4.99 -18.00 30.91
N ASP A 179 6.15 -18.19 30.27
CA ASP A 179 6.84 -17.14 29.51
C ASP A 179 6.24 -17.03 28.11
N GLU A 180 5.68 -15.87 27.81
CA GLU A 180 5.06 -15.57 26.51
C GLU A 180 6.08 -15.57 25.34
N ILE A 181 7.34 -15.23 25.64
CA ILE A 181 8.40 -15.27 24.63
C ILE A 181 8.75 -16.72 24.27
N GLU A 182 8.86 -17.59 25.27
CA GLU A 182 9.11 -19.02 25.00
C GLU A 182 7.98 -19.64 24.18
N GLU A 183 6.72 -19.34 24.52
CA GLU A 183 5.58 -19.86 23.78
C GLU A 183 5.51 -19.31 22.35
N GLY A 184 5.71 -17.99 22.17
CA GLY A 184 5.79 -17.36 20.86
C GLY A 184 6.90 -17.95 19.99
N MET A 185 8.07 -18.21 20.58
CA MET A 185 9.19 -18.84 19.86
C MET A 185 8.89 -20.29 19.46
N LYS A 186 8.17 -21.07 20.29
CA LYS A 186 7.74 -22.43 19.87
C LYS A 186 6.84 -22.38 18.64
N ILE A 187 5.89 -21.43 18.61
CA ILE A 187 4.99 -21.24 17.46
C ILE A 187 5.80 -20.82 16.24
N LEU A 188 6.68 -19.80 16.35
CA LEU A 188 7.49 -19.31 15.24
C LEU A 188 8.42 -20.38 14.68
N ARG A 189 9.04 -21.22 15.52
CA ARG A 189 9.84 -22.36 15.05
C ARG A 189 8.99 -23.37 14.28
N SER A 190 7.74 -23.59 14.68
CA SER A 190 6.83 -24.48 13.95
C SER A 190 6.45 -23.90 12.58
N LEU A 191 6.20 -22.58 12.50
CA LEU A 191 5.92 -21.85 11.27
C LEU A 191 7.15 -21.85 10.34
N TYR A 192 8.34 -21.60 10.90
CA TYR A 192 9.59 -21.63 10.14
C TYR A 192 9.83 -23.00 9.47
N LYS A 193 9.59 -24.11 10.18
CA LYS A 193 9.74 -25.44 9.60
C LYS A 193 8.87 -25.68 8.36
N VAL A 194 7.73 -25.03 8.27
CA VAL A 194 6.84 -25.11 7.10
C VAL A 194 7.34 -24.19 5.99
N VAL A 195 7.60 -22.94 6.31
CA VAL A 195 7.85 -21.91 5.29
C VAL A 195 9.21 -22.03 4.62
N LYS A 196 10.23 -22.54 5.31
CA LYS A 196 11.57 -22.73 4.74
C LYS A 196 11.64 -23.76 3.60
N GLU A 197 10.67 -24.64 3.49
CA GLU A 197 10.59 -25.65 2.43
C GLU A 197 9.95 -25.12 1.14
N ASP A 198 9.39 -23.90 1.17
CA ASP A 198 8.80 -23.28 -0.01
C ASP A 198 9.84 -23.04 -1.10
N LYS A 199 9.42 -23.26 -2.32
CA LYS A 199 10.28 -23.08 -3.51
C LYS A 199 9.65 -22.07 -4.45
N ARG A 200 10.48 -21.23 -5.05
CA ARG A 200 10.06 -20.35 -6.12
C ARG A 200 9.74 -21.17 -7.37
N THR A 201 8.71 -20.75 -8.08
CA THR A 201 8.31 -21.32 -9.36
C THR A 201 8.13 -20.22 -10.39
N ASP A 202 8.12 -20.59 -11.68
CA ASP A 202 7.82 -19.66 -12.75
C ASP A 202 6.34 -19.23 -12.68
N CYS A 203 6.12 -17.95 -12.45
CA CYS A 203 4.80 -17.34 -12.38
C CYS A 203 4.62 -16.34 -13.51
N PRO A 204 3.48 -16.30 -14.20
CA PRO A 204 3.25 -15.36 -15.29
C PRO A 204 3.06 -13.94 -14.75
N LEU A 205 3.39 -12.93 -15.57
CA LEU A 205 3.36 -11.51 -15.16
C LEU A 205 1.96 -10.98 -14.81
N ASN A 206 0.88 -11.65 -15.23
CA ASN A 206 -0.47 -11.28 -14.85
C ASN A 206 -0.77 -11.49 -13.35
N GLU A 207 0.04 -12.28 -12.65
CA GLU A 207 -0.05 -12.44 -11.20
C GLU A 207 0.68 -11.31 -10.43
N LEU A 208 1.48 -10.49 -11.11
CA LEU A 208 2.27 -9.45 -10.48
C LEU A 208 1.40 -8.22 -10.17
N ARG A 209 1.45 -7.78 -8.90
CA ARG A 209 0.81 -6.56 -8.43
C ARG A 209 1.89 -5.64 -7.88
N ILE A 210 1.96 -4.41 -8.41
CA ILE A 210 2.93 -3.40 -7.98
C ILE A 210 2.23 -2.20 -7.38
N GLY A 211 2.71 -1.74 -6.23
CA GLY A 211 2.29 -0.48 -5.60
C GLY A 211 3.24 0.63 -5.99
N LEU A 212 2.71 1.78 -6.37
CA LEU A 212 3.46 2.97 -6.73
C LEU A 212 3.26 4.04 -5.66
N LYS A 213 4.35 4.58 -5.14
CA LYS A 213 4.35 5.59 -4.09
C LYS A 213 5.28 6.75 -4.47
N CYS A 214 4.90 7.97 -4.08
CA CYS A 214 5.77 9.13 -4.17
C CYS A 214 7.08 8.88 -3.40
N GLY A 215 8.19 9.36 -3.96
CA GLY A 215 9.53 9.26 -3.37
C GLY A 215 10.09 10.64 -3.00
N GLY A 216 11.40 10.83 -3.18
CA GLY A 216 12.11 12.05 -2.83
C GLY A 216 11.99 13.19 -3.85
N SER A 217 10.82 13.45 -4.38
CA SER A 217 10.40 14.50 -5.32
C SER A 217 11.43 15.60 -5.60
N ASP A 218 12.33 15.40 -6.57
CA ASP A 218 13.29 16.41 -7.01
C ASP A 218 12.94 17.01 -8.38
N GLY A 219 13.67 18.05 -8.79
CA GLY A 219 13.41 18.76 -10.05
C GLY A 219 13.59 17.91 -11.32
N PHE A 220 14.23 16.73 -11.25
CA PHE A 220 14.48 15.84 -12.37
C PHE A 220 13.54 14.62 -12.38
N SER A 221 12.83 14.33 -11.30
CA SER A 221 11.92 13.16 -11.21
C SER A 221 10.92 13.11 -12.36
N GLY A 222 10.38 14.28 -12.75
CA GLY A 222 9.39 14.40 -13.83
C GLY A 222 9.91 14.02 -15.23
N ILE A 223 11.22 13.99 -15.43
CA ILE A 223 11.85 13.65 -16.73
C ILE A 223 12.69 12.37 -16.66
N THR A 224 12.81 11.76 -15.50
CA THR A 224 13.60 10.53 -15.28
C THR A 224 12.78 9.43 -14.63
N ALA A 225 12.64 9.44 -13.31
CA ALA A 225 12.00 8.39 -12.54
C ALA A 225 10.52 8.21 -12.87
N ASN A 226 9.76 9.33 -12.95
CA ASN A 226 8.31 9.23 -13.20
C ASN A 226 7.96 8.61 -14.57
N PRO A 227 8.58 9.01 -15.70
CA PRO A 227 8.38 8.34 -16.98
C PRO A 227 8.76 6.86 -16.94
N LEU A 228 9.89 6.51 -16.31
CA LEU A 228 10.31 5.11 -16.20
C LEU A 228 9.31 4.26 -15.40
N VAL A 229 8.81 4.78 -14.29
CA VAL A 229 7.77 4.12 -13.48
C VAL A 229 6.47 4.00 -14.26
N GLY A 230 6.11 5.01 -15.05
CA GLY A 230 4.96 4.98 -15.96
C GLY A 230 5.07 3.86 -16.99
N GLU A 231 6.19 3.76 -17.69
CA GLU A 231 6.47 2.70 -18.67
C GLU A 231 6.44 1.30 -18.03
N LEU A 232 7.00 1.15 -16.83
CA LEU A 232 6.91 -0.11 -16.08
C LEU A 232 5.46 -0.46 -15.74
N SER A 233 4.68 0.52 -15.28
CA SER A 233 3.26 0.35 -14.97
C SER A 233 2.48 -0.10 -16.22
N ASP A 234 2.66 0.59 -17.35
CA ASP A 234 2.02 0.28 -18.61
C ASP A 234 2.41 -1.13 -19.10
N TYR A 235 3.68 -1.49 -18.99
CA TYR A 235 4.15 -2.82 -19.34
C TYR A 235 3.48 -3.90 -18.49
N ILE A 236 3.46 -3.77 -17.16
CA ILE A 236 2.83 -4.75 -16.26
C ILE A 236 1.33 -4.89 -16.53
N VAL A 237 0.62 -3.78 -16.73
CA VAL A 237 -0.81 -3.78 -17.04
C VAL A 237 -1.08 -4.43 -18.41
N ALA A 238 -0.24 -4.17 -19.41
CA ALA A 238 -0.36 -4.82 -20.72
C ALA A 238 -0.16 -6.35 -20.65
N GLN A 239 0.63 -6.85 -19.69
CA GLN A 239 0.77 -8.29 -19.44
C GLN A 239 -0.42 -8.88 -18.65
N GLY A 240 -1.34 -8.06 -18.17
CA GLY A 240 -2.50 -8.45 -17.36
C GLY A 240 -2.27 -8.36 -15.85
N GLY A 241 -1.13 -7.83 -15.43
CA GLY A 241 -0.84 -7.54 -14.03
C GLY A 241 -1.57 -6.29 -13.52
N THR A 242 -1.32 -5.93 -12.27
CA THR A 242 -1.99 -4.81 -11.62
C THR A 242 -1.00 -3.76 -11.15
N SER A 243 -1.28 -2.50 -11.46
CA SER A 243 -0.57 -1.34 -10.92
C SER A 243 -1.50 -0.57 -9.98
N ILE A 244 -1.04 -0.26 -8.77
CA ILE A 244 -1.82 0.41 -7.73
C ILE A 244 -1.17 1.76 -7.46
N LEU A 245 -1.87 2.84 -7.78
CA LEU A 245 -1.48 4.18 -7.37
C LEU A 245 -1.90 4.39 -5.92
N THR A 246 -0.99 4.91 -5.10
CA THR A 246 -1.24 5.27 -3.72
C THR A 246 -1.23 6.78 -3.55
N GLU A 247 -1.61 7.27 -2.35
CA GLU A 247 -1.52 8.69 -1.99
C GLU A 247 -2.40 9.60 -2.86
N VAL A 248 -3.71 9.57 -2.61
CA VAL A 248 -4.71 10.39 -3.34
C VAL A 248 -4.29 11.87 -3.50
N PRO A 249 -3.69 12.54 -2.49
CA PRO A 249 -3.23 13.93 -2.67
C PRO A 249 -2.22 14.14 -3.78
N GLU A 250 -1.40 13.14 -4.10
CA GLU A 250 -0.42 13.20 -5.21
C GLU A 250 -1.07 13.22 -6.60
N MET A 251 -2.36 12.91 -6.67
CA MET A 251 -3.14 12.93 -7.91
C MET A 251 -3.75 14.32 -8.19
N PHE A 252 -3.77 15.21 -7.21
CA PHE A 252 -4.39 16.52 -7.35
C PHE A 252 -3.72 17.33 -8.45
N GLY A 253 -4.54 17.90 -9.34
CA GLY A 253 -4.09 18.59 -10.56
C GLY A 253 -3.87 17.68 -11.78
N ALA A 254 -3.75 16.37 -11.59
CA ALA A 254 -3.67 15.36 -12.66
C ALA A 254 -4.88 14.39 -12.65
N GLU A 255 -5.82 14.58 -11.74
CA GLU A 255 -6.95 13.68 -11.50
C GLU A 255 -7.81 13.44 -12.74
N THR A 256 -7.99 14.42 -13.62
CA THR A 256 -8.77 14.26 -14.85
C THR A 256 -8.17 13.26 -15.83
N ILE A 257 -6.84 13.11 -15.82
CA ILE A 257 -6.13 12.12 -16.65
C ILE A 257 -6.51 10.71 -16.19
N LEU A 258 -6.56 10.48 -14.87
CA LEU A 258 -6.95 9.19 -14.29
C LEU A 258 -8.45 8.94 -14.43
N MET A 259 -9.27 9.94 -14.14
CA MET A 259 -10.73 9.87 -14.24
C MET A 259 -11.20 9.50 -15.63
N ASN A 260 -10.58 10.06 -16.68
CA ASN A 260 -10.93 9.79 -18.07
C ASN A 260 -10.42 8.42 -18.57
N ARG A 261 -9.59 7.73 -17.80
CA ARG A 261 -9.18 6.33 -18.05
C ARG A 261 -10.08 5.30 -17.36
N CYS A 262 -11.07 5.73 -16.60
CA CYS A 262 -12.04 4.82 -16.00
C CYS A 262 -12.78 4.05 -17.09
N GLU A 263 -12.99 2.76 -16.86
CA GLU A 263 -13.63 1.83 -17.81
C GLU A 263 -15.10 2.22 -18.12
N ASN A 264 -15.75 2.86 -17.16
CA ASN A 264 -17.14 3.26 -17.26
C ASN A 264 -17.46 4.46 -16.35
N GLU A 265 -18.62 5.08 -16.57
CA GLU A 265 -19.09 6.26 -15.85
C GLU A 265 -19.23 6.02 -14.33
N ASN A 266 -19.66 4.83 -13.92
CA ASN A 266 -19.78 4.51 -12.49
C ASN A 266 -18.41 4.51 -11.78
N LEU A 267 -17.36 3.98 -12.42
CA LEU A 267 -16.00 4.06 -11.86
C LEU A 267 -15.45 5.48 -11.88
N PHE A 268 -15.80 6.25 -12.94
CA PHE A 268 -15.47 7.68 -12.98
C PHE A 268 -16.09 8.42 -11.79
N GLU A 269 -17.40 8.25 -11.52
CA GLU A 269 -18.06 8.89 -10.38
C GLU A 269 -17.46 8.48 -9.03
N GLN A 270 -17.08 7.20 -8.86
CA GLN A 270 -16.39 6.73 -7.67
C GLN A 270 -15.01 7.39 -7.53
N THR A 271 -14.29 7.58 -8.62
CA THR A 271 -12.98 8.25 -8.61
C THR A 271 -13.11 9.75 -8.30
N VAL A 272 -14.14 10.41 -8.86
CA VAL A 272 -14.49 11.80 -8.51
C VAL A 272 -14.79 11.93 -7.04
N LYS A 273 -15.61 11.01 -6.50
CA LYS A 273 -15.94 10.99 -5.08
C LYS A 273 -14.69 10.80 -4.22
N LEU A 274 -13.84 9.83 -4.54
CA LEU A 274 -12.59 9.57 -3.82
C LEU A 274 -11.71 10.82 -3.72
N VAL A 275 -11.50 11.51 -4.83
CA VAL A 275 -10.67 12.72 -4.90
C VAL A 275 -11.31 13.87 -4.14
N ASN A 276 -12.61 14.13 -4.35
CA ASN A 276 -13.31 15.21 -3.68
C ASN A 276 -13.47 14.98 -2.18
N ASP A 277 -13.75 13.76 -1.73
CA ASP A 277 -13.81 13.42 -0.30
C ASP A 277 -12.47 13.71 0.39
N PHE A 278 -11.36 13.43 -0.29
CA PHE A 278 -10.03 13.70 0.27
C PHE A 278 -9.72 15.20 0.31
N LYS A 279 -10.10 15.96 -0.71
CA LYS A 279 -10.03 17.44 -0.70
C LYS A 279 -10.87 18.04 0.43
N GLU A 280 -12.09 17.52 0.63
CA GLU A 280 -12.97 17.96 1.72
C GLU A 280 -12.39 17.64 3.10
N TYR A 281 -11.68 16.50 3.23
CA TYR A 281 -10.95 16.18 4.45
C TYR A 281 -9.92 17.25 4.81
N PHE A 282 -9.10 17.74 3.85
CA PHE A 282 -8.19 18.86 4.06
C PHE A 282 -8.93 20.13 4.48
N LEU A 283 -9.96 20.51 3.73
CA LEU A 283 -10.73 21.72 4.00
C LEU A 283 -11.43 21.71 5.36
N SER A 284 -11.97 20.56 5.79
CA SER A 284 -12.60 20.38 7.09
C SER A 284 -11.65 20.56 8.28
N HIS A 285 -10.35 20.39 8.05
CA HIS A 285 -9.29 20.63 9.03
C HIS A 285 -8.64 22.02 8.91
N GLY A 286 -9.13 22.87 7.99
CA GLY A 286 -8.59 24.19 7.76
C GLY A 286 -7.29 24.23 6.97
N GLU A 287 -6.94 23.09 6.31
CA GLU A 287 -5.71 22.96 5.55
C GLU A 287 -5.93 23.23 4.05
N PRO A 288 -5.00 23.90 3.37
CA PRO A 288 -5.11 24.16 1.95
C PRO A 288 -4.85 22.90 1.12
N VAL A 289 -5.71 22.64 0.14
CA VAL A 289 -5.58 21.49 -0.78
C VAL A 289 -4.30 21.57 -1.63
N GLY A 290 -3.78 22.76 -1.87
CA GLY A 290 -2.62 22.99 -2.74
C GLY A 290 -1.26 22.86 -2.06
N GLU A 291 -1.20 22.59 -0.76
CA GLU A 291 0.02 22.42 -0.01
C GLU A 291 0.15 20.95 0.42
N ASN A 292 1.05 20.22 -0.24
CA ASN A 292 1.40 18.89 0.17
C ASN A 292 2.56 18.96 1.18
N PRO A 293 2.39 18.57 2.43
CA PRO A 293 3.42 18.66 3.47
C PRO A 293 4.52 17.59 3.39
N SER A 294 4.55 16.79 2.36
CA SER A 294 5.55 15.72 2.19
C SER A 294 6.94 16.22 1.80
#